data_fa81a40e8253c35071d7b201a6f16237
#
_entry.id   fa81a40e8253c35071d7b201a6f16237
#
_cell.length_a   1.000
_cell.length_b   1.000
_cell.length_c   1.000
_cell.angle_alpha   90.00
_cell.angle_beta   90.00
_cell.angle_gamma   90.00
#
_symmetry.space_group_name_H-M   'P 1'
#
loop_
_entity.id
_entity.type
_entity.pdbx_description
1 polymer ?
#
loop_
_entity_poly.entity_id
_entity_poly.type
_entity_poly.pdbx_seq_one_letter_code
_entity_poly.pdbx_strand_id
1 'polypeptide(L)'
;LSIFSSNRKGTNKNHFNQKLVAPMVLGSILNPINSSIISVALIPIGQAFGVAPSQTAWLVSALYLATAIGQPVVGKLIDIFGPRLLFLIATSLVGISSLIAIFAPNIWWLVCSRVLLGFGTCAGYPASMYLIRSEAERTGEESSTSILTLLAISSQTIAVVGPTLGGLLIEFGGWQSIFIVNIPLSLACVFLGYYRFPRGLGDSLSKEEKNTSIDFIGIIFFGITLISALLFLMSPNWHNVYLLIIAIISGVIFTGFELRIKNPFMDLRLLGGNTPLLLTYTRGLLSATVSYSFLYGYTQWLETGRGLSPSHSGLLLLPMFLTSIIISKTTGKNPAIHMKLIVGSIVQFIAMSLLLFTNHSSSLIYLVVIAILFGIPQGILNLANQNAVYFQAASKQIGASAGLLRTFMYMGAMLASAANGLFLKSEAITKGLHYAAIFSLVICLILIITLFDRSLSKVGKKHMNL
;
A
#
# COMPACT_ATOMS: atom_id res chain seq x y z
N LEU A 1 -28.95 5.38 -57.07
CA LEU A 1 -29.21 6.29 -56.00
C LEU A 1 -28.86 5.58 -54.70
N SER A 2 -27.72 5.71 -54.26
CA SER A 2 -26.98 6.63 -53.36
C SER A 2 -27.14 6.25 -51.90
N ILE A 3 -26.02 5.80 -51.33
CA ILE A 3 -25.23 6.55 -50.36
C ILE A 3 -25.98 6.79 -49.02
N PHE A 4 -25.77 5.91 -48.08
CA PHE A 4 -25.53 6.26 -46.69
C PHE A 4 -24.41 5.34 -46.12
N SER A 5 -23.17 5.76 -46.33
CA SER A 5 -22.04 5.19 -45.65
C SER A 5 -22.12 5.56 -44.15
N SER A 6 -22.50 4.60 -43.36
CA SER A 6 -22.38 4.67 -41.89
C SER A 6 -20.90 4.85 -41.55
N ASN A 7 -20.54 6.07 -41.22
CA ASN A 7 -19.24 6.45 -40.68
C ASN A 7 -19.12 5.90 -39.26
N ARG A 8 -18.89 4.60 -39.12
CA ARG A 8 -18.42 4.01 -37.85
C ARG A 8 -17.00 4.54 -37.61
N LYS A 9 -16.90 5.59 -36.81
CA LYS A 9 -15.63 6.01 -36.21
C LYS A 9 -14.94 4.76 -35.71
N GLY A 10 -13.90 4.30 -36.42
CA GLY A 10 -13.03 3.23 -36.03
C GLY A 10 -12.42 3.60 -34.68
N THR A 11 -12.87 2.96 -33.60
CA THR A 11 -12.15 2.98 -32.36
C THR A 11 -10.78 2.36 -32.63
N ASN A 12 -9.75 3.19 -32.48
CA ASN A 12 -8.36 2.81 -32.66
C ASN A 12 -8.08 1.64 -31.71
N LYS A 13 -8.15 0.40 -32.20
CA LYS A 13 -8.15 -0.83 -31.41
C LYS A 13 -6.78 -1.12 -30.76
N ASN A 14 -5.74 -0.40 -31.17
CA ASN A 14 -4.35 -0.70 -30.86
C ASN A 14 -3.74 0.12 -29.70
N HIS A 15 -4.47 1.03 -29.05
CA HIS A 15 -3.92 1.83 -27.96
C HIS A 15 -4.69 1.64 -26.66
N PHE A 16 -3.98 1.76 -25.54
CA PHE A 16 -4.57 1.72 -24.21
C PHE A 16 -5.71 2.74 -24.05
N ASN A 17 -6.80 2.31 -23.45
CA ASN A 17 -7.96 3.18 -23.24
C ASN A 17 -7.68 4.24 -22.15
N GLN A 18 -7.28 5.43 -22.56
CA GLN A 18 -6.95 6.55 -21.69
C GLN A 18 -8.09 6.96 -20.72
N LYS A 19 -9.35 6.62 -21.04
CA LYS A 19 -10.50 6.92 -20.18
C LYS A 19 -10.47 6.15 -18.86
N LEU A 20 -9.75 5.03 -18.81
CA LEU A 20 -9.59 4.22 -17.59
C LEU A 20 -8.63 4.84 -16.58
N VAL A 21 -7.70 5.68 -17.03
CA VAL A 21 -6.62 6.22 -16.19
C VAL A 21 -7.17 7.05 -15.02
N ALA A 22 -8.12 7.93 -15.26
CA ALA A 22 -8.63 8.80 -14.20
C ALA A 22 -9.28 8.05 -13.03
N PRO A 23 -10.23 7.10 -13.21
CA PRO A 23 -10.76 6.33 -12.08
C PRO A 23 -9.72 5.43 -11.42
N MET A 24 -8.73 4.90 -12.18
CA MET A 24 -7.63 4.11 -11.61
C MET A 24 -6.76 4.96 -10.69
N VAL A 25 -6.37 6.15 -11.10
CA VAL A 25 -5.59 7.10 -10.29
C VAL A 25 -6.38 7.48 -9.04
N LEU A 26 -7.63 7.94 -9.18
CA LEU A 26 -8.46 8.33 -8.05
C LEU A 26 -8.66 7.20 -7.05
N GLY A 27 -8.97 5.99 -7.53
CA GLY A 27 -9.11 4.82 -6.65
C GLY A 27 -7.80 4.46 -5.91
N SER A 28 -6.66 4.55 -6.58
CA SER A 28 -5.36 4.19 -6.00
C SER A 28 -4.86 5.19 -4.95
N ILE A 29 -5.29 6.44 -4.99
CA ILE A 29 -4.91 7.48 -4.02
C ILE A 29 -5.79 7.51 -2.76
N LEU A 30 -6.95 6.84 -2.76
CA LEU A 30 -7.88 6.85 -1.60
C LEU A 30 -7.22 6.34 -0.32
N ASN A 31 -6.42 5.29 -0.39
CA ASN A 31 -5.71 4.78 0.78
C ASN A 31 -4.56 5.71 1.22
N PRO A 32 -3.62 6.13 0.35
CA PRO A 32 -2.57 7.07 0.70
C PRO A 32 -3.07 8.38 1.31
N ILE A 33 -4.13 8.99 0.77
CA ILE A 33 -4.66 10.23 1.31
C ILE A 33 -5.20 10.04 2.74
N ASN A 34 -5.97 8.99 2.97
CA ASN A 34 -6.58 8.70 4.26
C ASN A 34 -5.58 8.25 5.33
N SER A 35 -4.49 7.62 4.93
CA SER A 35 -3.42 7.21 5.84
C SER A 35 -2.48 8.37 6.19
N SER A 36 -2.33 9.37 5.32
CA SER A 36 -1.45 10.51 5.56
C SER A 36 -2.15 11.66 6.26
N ILE A 37 -3.37 12.02 5.86
CA ILE A 37 -4.15 13.12 6.48
C ILE A 37 -4.39 12.88 7.96
N ILE A 38 -4.65 11.63 8.38
CA ILE A 38 -4.98 11.32 9.78
C ILE A 38 -3.84 11.66 10.76
N SER A 39 -2.58 11.66 10.30
CA SER A 39 -1.41 11.87 11.16
C SER A 39 -1.46 13.20 11.92
N VAL A 40 -1.96 14.26 11.29
CA VAL A 40 -2.10 15.59 11.89
C VAL A 40 -3.43 15.79 12.64
N ALA A 41 -4.36 14.83 12.54
CA ALA A 41 -5.67 14.91 13.17
C ALA A 41 -5.74 14.18 14.53
N LEU A 42 -4.76 13.36 14.86
CA LEU A 42 -4.79 12.53 16.08
C LEU A 42 -4.90 13.37 17.34
N ILE A 43 -4.15 14.47 17.43
CA ILE A 43 -4.19 15.38 18.58
C ILE A 43 -5.53 16.12 18.65
N PRO A 44 -6.02 16.81 17.59
CA PRO A 44 -7.34 17.45 17.61
C PRO A 44 -8.49 16.50 17.94
N ILE A 45 -8.47 15.26 17.40
CA ILE A 45 -9.48 14.24 17.72
C ILE A 45 -9.38 13.82 19.18
N GLY A 46 -8.17 13.59 19.70
CA GLY A 46 -7.94 13.25 21.10
C GLY A 46 -8.50 14.29 22.05
N GLN A 47 -8.27 15.57 21.75
CA GLN A 47 -8.81 16.71 22.51
C GLN A 47 -10.34 16.78 22.44
N ALA A 48 -10.91 16.60 21.24
CA ALA A 48 -12.36 16.70 21.04
C ALA A 48 -13.15 15.62 21.81
N PHE A 49 -12.58 14.41 21.93
CA PHE A 49 -13.22 13.30 22.65
C PHE A 49 -12.67 13.10 24.07
N GLY A 50 -11.69 13.88 24.53
CA GLY A 50 -11.08 13.73 25.85
C GLY A 50 -10.39 12.39 26.05
N VAL A 51 -9.75 11.83 25.02
CA VAL A 51 -9.14 10.48 25.04
C VAL A 51 -7.62 10.54 24.97
N ALA A 52 -6.98 9.52 25.55
CA ALA A 52 -5.52 9.40 25.55
C ALA A 52 -4.96 9.10 24.14
N PRO A 53 -3.68 9.47 23.85
CA PRO A 53 -3.03 9.16 22.57
C PRO A 53 -3.02 7.68 22.19
N SER A 54 -3.00 6.77 23.19
CA SER A 54 -3.12 5.33 22.95
C SER A 54 -4.44 4.91 22.32
N GLN A 55 -5.53 5.67 22.60
CA GLN A 55 -6.84 5.42 22.00
C GLN A 55 -6.94 6.01 20.58
N THR A 56 -6.37 7.20 20.35
CA THR A 56 -6.34 7.78 18.98
C THR A 56 -5.44 6.98 18.04
N ALA A 57 -4.41 6.30 18.53
CA ALA A 57 -3.58 5.39 17.74
C ALA A 57 -4.40 4.27 17.05
N TRP A 58 -5.53 3.86 17.64
CA TRP A 58 -6.42 2.89 17.02
C TRP A 58 -7.01 3.37 15.69
N LEU A 59 -7.15 4.68 15.48
CA LEU A 59 -7.63 5.23 14.20
C LEU A 59 -6.68 4.90 13.04
N VAL A 60 -5.39 4.86 13.30
CA VAL A 60 -4.37 4.47 12.32
C VAL A 60 -4.34 2.95 12.17
N SER A 61 -4.26 2.25 13.29
CA SER A 61 -4.13 0.79 13.32
C SER A 61 -5.33 0.08 12.70
N ALA A 62 -6.56 0.55 12.98
CA ALA A 62 -7.77 -0.03 12.43
C ALA A 62 -7.84 0.07 10.90
N LEU A 63 -7.41 1.20 10.33
CA LEU A 63 -7.31 1.34 8.88
C LEU A 63 -6.33 0.33 8.28
N TYR A 64 -5.12 0.23 8.84
CA TYR A 64 -4.10 -0.67 8.32
C TYR A 64 -4.48 -2.15 8.48
N LEU A 65 -5.07 -2.53 9.62
CA LEU A 65 -5.59 -3.88 9.84
C LEU A 65 -6.66 -4.25 8.80
N ALA A 66 -7.68 -3.39 8.66
CA ALA A 66 -8.75 -3.61 7.69
C ALA A 66 -8.21 -3.67 6.26
N THR A 67 -7.24 -2.81 5.93
CA THR A 67 -6.64 -2.77 4.60
C THR A 67 -5.77 -4.01 4.35
N ALA A 68 -4.97 -4.45 5.32
CA ALA A 68 -4.10 -5.62 5.18
C ALA A 68 -4.89 -6.91 4.94
N ILE A 69 -6.06 -7.05 5.60
CA ILE A 69 -6.96 -8.18 5.39
C ILE A 69 -7.77 -8.01 4.10
N GLY A 70 -8.31 -6.81 3.90
CA GLY A 70 -9.21 -6.51 2.79
C GLY A 70 -8.55 -6.55 1.42
N GLN A 71 -7.27 -6.18 1.30
CA GLN A 71 -6.58 -6.11 0.00
C GLN A 71 -6.58 -7.44 -0.76
N PRO A 72 -6.13 -8.57 -0.20
CA PRO A 72 -6.15 -9.84 -0.91
C PRO A 72 -7.56 -10.39 -1.09
N VAL A 73 -8.47 -10.16 -0.11
CA VAL A 73 -9.88 -10.56 -0.21
C VAL A 73 -10.55 -9.84 -1.38
N VAL A 74 -10.47 -8.52 -1.41
CA VAL A 74 -11.06 -7.70 -2.48
C VAL A 74 -10.35 -8.00 -3.81
N GLY A 75 -9.05 -8.23 -3.81
CA GLY A 75 -8.30 -8.66 -4.99
C GLY A 75 -8.86 -9.95 -5.60
N LYS A 76 -9.10 -10.97 -4.78
CA LYS A 76 -9.73 -12.23 -5.21
C LYS A 76 -11.16 -12.02 -5.72
N LEU A 77 -11.95 -11.19 -5.03
CA LEU A 77 -13.30 -10.85 -5.48
C LEU A 77 -13.29 -10.12 -6.82
N ILE A 78 -12.29 -9.28 -7.09
CA ILE A 78 -12.12 -8.61 -8.40
C ILE A 78 -11.84 -9.62 -9.50
N ASP A 79 -11.00 -10.63 -9.22
CA ASP A 79 -10.71 -11.69 -10.20
C ASP A 79 -11.96 -12.50 -10.54
N ILE A 80 -12.91 -12.68 -9.58
CA ILE A 80 -14.17 -13.43 -9.76
C ILE A 80 -15.28 -12.57 -10.35
N PHE A 81 -15.55 -11.40 -9.77
CA PHE A 81 -16.73 -10.57 -10.11
C PHE A 81 -16.40 -9.40 -11.03
N GLY A 82 -15.13 -9.22 -11.36
CA GLY A 82 -14.64 -8.14 -12.20
C GLY A 82 -14.36 -6.84 -11.43
N PRO A 83 -13.51 -5.97 -12.02
CA PRO A 83 -13.00 -4.78 -11.35
C PRO A 83 -14.07 -3.71 -11.14
N ARG A 84 -15.06 -3.60 -12.05
CA ARG A 84 -16.08 -2.54 -12.00
C ARG A 84 -16.97 -2.63 -10.77
N LEU A 85 -17.55 -3.80 -10.50
CA LEU A 85 -18.48 -4.01 -9.39
C LEU A 85 -17.79 -3.75 -8.05
N LEU A 86 -16.65 -4.37 -7.85
CA LEU A 86 -15.90 -4.25 -6.59
C LEU A 86 -15.38 -2.83 -6.36
N PHE A 87 -14.94 -2.15 -7.42
CA PHE A 87 -14.53 -0.75 -7.34
C PHE A 87 -15.67 0.16 -6.89
N LEU A 88 -16.87 -0.01 -7.47
CA LEU A 88 -18.05 0.79 -7.12
C LEU A 88 -18.50 0.54 -5.68
N ILE A 89 -18.59 -0.72 -5.26
CA ILE A 89 -18.94 -1.07 -3.87
C ILE A 89 -17.93 -0.48 -2.90
N ALA A 90 -16.64 -0.71 -3.12
CA ALA A 90 -15.58 -0.27 -2.23
C ALA A 90 -15.50 1.26 -2.15
N THR A 91 -15.55 1.97 -3.28
CA THR A 91 -15.52 3.45 -3.26
C THR A 91 -16.80 4.04 -2.64
N SER A 92 -17.96 3.39 -2.76
CA SER A 92 -19.17 3.79 -2.03
C SER A 92 -19.02 3.61 -0.51
N LEU A 93 -18.35 2.54 -0.06
CA LEU A 93 -18.00 2.34 1.35
C LEU A 93 -17.13 3.47 1.91
N VAL A 94 -16.22 4.05 1.11
CA VAL A 94 -15.44 5.23 1.52
C VAL A 94 -16.36 6.41 1.85
N GLY A 95 -17.36 6.69 1.02
CA GLY A 95 -18.35 7.75 1.29
C GLY A 95 -19.18 7.48 2.53
N ILE A 96 -19.70 6.27 2.67
CA ILE A 96 -20.50 5.83 3.83
C ILE A 96 -19.67 5.92 5.12
N SER A 97 -18.44 5.42 5.12
CA SER A 97 -17.57 5.47 6.29
C SER A 97 -17.30 6.91 6.73
N SER A 98 -17.15 7.82 5.76
CA SER A 98 -16.91 9.23 6.03
C SER A 98 -18.14 9.91 6.64
N LEU A 99 -19.35 9.57 6.20
CA LEU A 99 -20.59 10.02 6.84
C LEU A 99 -20.67 9.54 8.30
N ILE A 100 -20.36 8.26 8.55
CA ILE A 100 -20.32 7.71 9.92
C ILE A 100 -19.31 8.48 10.78
N ALA A 101 -18.12 8.83 10.23
CA ALA A 101 -17.09 9.56 10.95
C ALA A 101 -17.53 10.96 11.35
N ILE A 102 -18.19 11.69 10.47
CA ILE A 102 -18.64 13.07 10.71
C ILE A 102 -19.63 13.14 11.89
N PHE A 103 -20.50 12.14 12.00
CA PHE A 103 -21.53 12.05 13.05
C PHE A 103 -21.12 11.16 14.23
N ALA A 104 -19.84 10.83 14.38
CA ALA A 104 -19.35 9.93 15.41
C ALA A 104 -19.57 10.49 16.83
N PRO A 105 -20.32 9.83 17.71
CA PRO A 105 -20.56 10.27 19.07
C PRO A 105 -19.39 10.01 20.02
N ASN A 106 -18.47 9.10 19.65
CA ASN A 106 -17.29 8.75 20.43
C ASN A 106 -16.17 8.20 19.54
N ILE A 107 -14.98 8.01 20.13
CA ILE A 107 -13.78 7.53 19.43
C ILE A 107 -13.99 6.15 18.77
N TRP A 108 -14.77 5.25 19.38
CA TRP A 108 -14.97 3.91 18.85
C TRP A 108 -15.82 3.88 17.58
N TRP A 109 -16.75 4.83 17.43
CA TRP A 109 -17.44 5.05 16.15
C TRP A 109 -16.48 5.50 15.06
N LEU A 110 -15.51 6.36 15.40
CA LEU A 110 -14.45 6.70 14.46
C LEU A 110 -13.59 5.49 14.11
N VAL A 111 -13.26 4.64 15.08
CA VAL A 111 -12.52 3.39 14.82
C VAL A 111 -13.31 2.47 13.88
N CYS A 112 -14.61 2.27 14.10
CA CYS A 112 -15.47 1.51 13.20
C CYS A 112 -15.52 2.14 11.79
N SER A 113 -15.65 3.46 11.70
CA SER A 113 -15.56 4.17 10.43
C SER A 113 -14.21 3.92 9.73
N ARG A 114 -13.09 3.90 10.45
CA ARG A 114 -11.76 3.62 9.89
C ARG A 114 -11.62 2.18 9.38
N VAL A 115 -12.27 1.21 10.03
CA VAL A 115 -12.35 -0.17 9.53
C VAL A 115 -13.11 -0.23 8.19
N LEU A 116 -14.30 0.40 8.12
CA LEU A 116 -15.07 0.47 6.88
C LEU A 116 -14.32 1.19 5.76
N LEU A 117 -13.66 2.30 6.11
CA LEU A 117 -12.79 3.05 5.19
C LEU A 117 -11.65 2.18 4.67
N GLY A 118 -11.02 1.39 5.54
CA GLY A 118 -9.97 0.44 5.18
C GLY A 118 -10.42 -0.53 4.10
N PHE A 119 -11.57 -1.19 4.29
CA PHE A 119 -12.16 -2.06 3.27
C PHE A 119 -12.54 -1.28 2.00
N GLY A 120 -13.08 -0.07 2.14
CA GLY A 120 -13.46 0.79 1.02
C GLY A 120 -12.28 1.22 0.15
N THR A 121 -11.08 1.31 0.70
CA THR A 121 -9.87 1.68 -0.05
C THR A 121 -9.15 0.50 -0.71
N CYS A 122 -9.59 -0.74 -0.45
CA CYS A 122 -8.90 -1.95 -0.92
C CYS A 122 -9.02 -2.22 -2.42
N ALA A 123 -10.09 -1.75 -3.09
CA ALA A 123 -10.33 -2.11 -4.49
C ALA A 123 -9.50 -1.30 -5.50
N GLY A 124 -9.09 -0.09 -5.15
CA GLY A 124 -8.49 0.84 -6.11
C GLY A 124 -7.26 0.30 -6.82
N TYR A 125 -6.30 -0.22 -6.08
CA TYR A 125 -5.06 -0.76 -6.64
C TYR A 125 -5.26 -2.11 -7.35
N PRO A 126 -5.89 -3.14 -6.75
CA PRO A 126 -6.14 -4.41 -7.44
C PRO A 126 -7.00 -4.25 -8.70
N ALA A 127 -8.03 -3.41 -8.69
CA ALA A 127 -8.83 -3.13 -9.87
C ALA A 127 -8.00 -2.48 -10.99
N SER A 128 -7.10 -1.56 -10.64
CA SER A 128 -6.18 -0.95 -11.60
C SER A 128 -5.25 -1.98 -12.22
N MET A 129 -4.67 -2.88 -11.43
CA MET A 129 -3.81 -3.96 -11.92
C MET A 129 -4.54 -4.89 -12.88
N TYR A 130 -5.78 -5.28 -12.54
CA TYR A 130 -6.63 -6.10 -13.40
C TYR A 130 -6.91 -5.40 -14.74
N LEU A 131 -7.31 -4.13 -14.71
CA LEU A 131 -7.62 -3.36 -15.91
C LEU A 131 -6.40 -3.14 -16.81
N ILE A 132 -5.22 -2.85 -16.23
CA ILE A 132 -3.98 -2.72 -16.99
C ILE A 132 -3.67 -4.04 -17.71
N ARG A 133 -3.81 -5.17 -17.01
CA ARG A 133 -3.55 -6.48 -17.60
C ARG A 133 -4.54 -6.81 -18.71
N SER A 134 -5.83 -6.61 -18.47
CA SER A 134 -6.89 -6.84 -19.47
C SER A 134 -6.72 -5.97 -20.71
N GLU A 135 -6.30 -4.71 -20.56
CA GLU A 135 -6.02 -3.82 -21.68
C GLU A 135 -4.75 -4.23 -22.45
N ALA A 136 -3.70 -4.68 -21.76
CA ALA A 136 -2.50 -5.21 -22.41
C ALA A 136 -2.81 -6.46 -23.25
N GLU A 137 -3.63 -7.36 -22.73
CA GLU A 137 -4.10 -8.56 -23.47
C GLU A 137 -4.98 -8.17 -24.67
N ARG A 138 -5.81 -7.12 -24.53
CA ARG A 138 -6.69 -6.62 -25.63
C ARG A 138 -5.91 -5.94 -26.75
N THR A 139 -4.87 -5.16 -26.40
CA THR A 139 -4.14 -4.31 -27.37
C THR A 139 -2.90 -4.99 -27.93
N GLY A 140 -2.36 -5.98 -27.25
CA GLY A 140 -1.04 -6.55 -27.53
C GLY A 140 0.12 -5.60 -27.20
N GLU A 141 -0.16 -4.43 -26.62
CA GLU A 141 0.85 -3.42 -26.26
C GLU A 141 1.21 -3.48 -24.77
N GLU A 142 2.50 -3.46 -24.46
CA GLU A 142 3.01 -3.39 -23.09
C GLU A 142 3.09 -1.95 -22.54
N SER A 143 2.02 -1.17 -22.64
CA SER A 143 1.96 0.19 -22.07
C SER A 143 1.80 0.21 -20.53
N SER A 144 1.80 -0.98 -19.91
CA SER A 144 1.57 -1.18 -18.46
C SER A 144 2.54 -0.42 -17.57
N THR A 145 3.83 -0.39 -17.90
CA THR A 145 4.87 0.25 -17.06
C THR A 145 4.65 1.75 -16.89
N SER A 146 4.21 2.46 -17.92
CA SER A 146 3.93 3.90 -17.85
C SER A 146 2.76 4.20 -16.93
N ILE A 147 1.70 3.38 -16.97
CA ILE A 147 0.51 3.55 -16.13
C ILE A 147 0.81 3.18 -14.69
N LEU A 148 1.55 2.09 -14.45
CA LEU A 148 2.02 1.72 -13.10
C LEU A 148 2.88 2.83 -12.49
N THR A 149 3.75 3.45 -13.29
CA THR A 149 4.55 4.61 -12.87
C THR A 149 3.65 5.79 -12.49
N LEU A 150 2.61 6.08 -13.28
CA LEU A 150 1.65 7.14 -12.98
C LEU A 150 0.91 6.88 -11.66
N LEU A 151 0.43 5.64 -11.43
CA LEU A 151 -0.22 5.25 -10.17
C LEU A 151 0.72 5.39 -8.98
N ALA A 152 1.98 4.97 -9.12
CA ALA A 152 3.00 5.10 -8.08
C ALA A 152 3.29 6.57 -7.75
N ILE A 153 3.51 7.42 -8.76
CA ILE A 153 3.75 8.86 -8.59
C ILE A 153 2.54 9.53 -7.92
N SER A 154 1.33 9.23 -8.38
CA SER A 154 0.10 9.79 -7.80
C SER A 154 -0.04 9.44 -6.32
N SER A 155 0.18 8.18 -5.97
CA SER A 155 0.12 7.72 -4.58
C SER A 155 1.19 8.39 -3.70
N GLN A 156 2.41 8.55 -4.21
CA GLN A 156 3.50 9.23 -3.50
C GLN A 156 3.24 10.73 -3.34
N THR A 157 2.76 11.39 -4.39
CA THR A 157 2.40 12.82 -4.33
C THR A 157 1.37 13.07 -3.24
N ILE A 158 0.34 12.24 -3.17
CA ILE A 158 -0.71 12.35 -2.15
C ILE A 158 -0.18 12.06 -0.74
N ALA A 159 0.74 11.12 -0.59
CA ALA A 159 1.36 10.86 0.72
C ALA A 159 2.13 12.08 1.26
N VAL A 160 2.73 12.87 0.34
CA VAL A 160 3.41 14.14 0.68
C VAL A 160 2.43 15.25 1.05
N VAL A 161 1.44 15.44 0.18
CA VAL A 161 0.48 16.55 0.30
C VAL A 161 -0.50 16.31 1.45
N GLY A 162 -0.74 15.04 1.80
CA GLY A 162 -1.75 14.63 2.78
C GLY A 162 -1.66 15.36 4.12
N PRO A 163 -0.53 15.35 4.83
CA PRO A 163 -0.44 16.05 6.12
C PRO A 163 -0.67 17.55 6.01
N THR A 164 -0.13 18.21 4.98
CA THR A 164 -0.35 19.64 4.73
C THR A 164 -1.82 19.93 4.42
N LEU A 165 -2.42 19.13 3.54
CA LEU A 165 -3.85 19.23 3.24
C LEU A 165 -4.70 18.99 4.49
N GLY A 166 -4.34 17.98 5.31
CA GLY A 166 -5.00 17.68 6.57
C GLY A 166 -4.94 18.85 7.55
N GLY A 167 -3.79 19.47 7.73
CA GLY A 167 -3.60 20.63 8.57
C GLY A 167 -4.50 21.80 8.15
N LEU A 168 -4.51 22.15 6.85
CA LEU A 168 -5.39 23.20 6.31
C LEU A 168 -6.88 22.86 6.51
N LEU A 169 -7.28 21.62 6.21
CA LEU A 169 -8.67 21.21 6.41
C LEU A 169 -9.10 21.34 7.87
N ILE A 170 -8.24 20.97 8.82
CA ILE A 170 -8.53 21.08 10.25
C ILE A 170 -8.65 22.56 10.69
N GLU A 171 -7.78 23.41 10.16
CA GLU A 171 -7.80 24.86 10.47
C GLU A 171 -9.10 25.52 10.02
N PHE A 172 -9.61 25.17 8.82
CA PHE A 172 -10.83 25.76 8.27
C PHE A 172 -12.13 25.12 8.73
N GLY A 173 -12.15 23.83 9.04
CA GLY A 173 -13.38 23.08 9.27
C GLY A 173 -13.34 22.07 10.43
N GLY A 174 -12.35 22.17 11.32
CA GLY A 174 -12.16 21.22 12.41
C GLY A 174 -11.74 19.82 11.94
N TRP A 175 -11.56 18.90 12.90
CA TRP A 175 -11.11 17.53 12.59
C TRP A 175 -12.07 16.75 11.68
N GLN A 176 -13.36 17.08 11.65
CA GLN A 176 -14.35 16.42 10.79
C GLN A 176 -14.06 16.64 9.31
N SER A 177 -13.43 17.74 8.94
CA SER A 177 -13.15 18.11 7.54
C SER A 177 -12.24 17.10 6.83
N ILE A 178 -11.38 16.40 7.55
CA ILE A 178 -10.54 15.33 6.97
C ILE A 178 -11.37 14.13 6.50
N PHE A 179 -12.54 13.93 7.07
CA PHE A 179 -13.47 12.88 6.62
C PHE A 179 -14.40 13.42 5.52
N ILE A 180 -14.82 14.69 5.61
CA ILE A 180 -15.69 15.34 4.60
C ILE A 180 -15.05 15.29 3.21
N VAL A 181 -13.74 15.47 3.09
CA VAL A 181 -13.03 15.44 1.80
C VAL A 181 -13.18 14.10 1.05
N ASN A 182 -13.43 13.02 1.76
CA ASN A 182 -13.66 11.72 1.13
C ASN A 182 -15.01 11.61 0.41
N ILE A 183 -16.00 12.42 0.78
CA ILE A 183 -17.33 12.36 0.15
C ILE A 183 -17.24 12.75 -1.33
N PRO A 184 -16.73 13.95 -1.72
CA PRO A 184 -16.57 14.28 -3.13
C PRO A 184 -15.61 13.35 -3.85
N LEU A 185 -14.53 12.85 -3.20
CA LEU A 185 -13.63 11.87 -3.81
C LEU A 185 -14.33 10.54 -4.10
N SER A 186 -15.11 10.03 -3.14
CA SER A 186 -15.92 8.82 -3.30
C SER A 186 -16.93 8.97 -4.44
N LEU A 187 -17.67 10.07 -4.47
CA LEU A 187 -18.64 10.36 -5.53
C LEU A 187 -17.96 10.43 -6.90
N ALA A 188 -16.80 11.08 -6.99
CA ALA A 188 -16.02 11.13 -8.25
C ALA A 188 -15.57 9.72 -8.68
N CYS A 189 -15.09 8.90 -7.74
CA CYS A 189 -14.71 7.50 -8.02
C CYS A 189 -15.89 6.68 -8.51
N VAL A 190 -17.05 6.76 -7.82
CA VAL A 190 -18.28 6.06 -8.22
C VAL A 190 -18.74 6.49 -9.60
N PHE A 191 -18.81 7.81 -9.84
CA PHE A 191 -19.24 8.36 -11.12
C PHE A 191 -18.30 7.91 -12.26
N LEU A 192 -16.99 8.13 -12.11
CA LEU A 192 -16.02 7.77 -13.14
C LEU A 192 -15.94 6.25 -13.34
N GLY A 193 -15.97 5.47 -12.25
CA GLY A 193 -15.97 4.01 -12.33
C GLY A 193 -17.23 3.48 -13.05
N TYR A 194 -18.39 4.04 -12.74
CA TYR A 194 -19.64 3.65 -13.37
C TYR A 194 -19.65 3.89 -14.88
N TYR A 195 -19.16 5.07 -15.34
CA TYR A 195 -19.21 5.44 -16.76
C TYR A 195 -18.02 4.95 -17.58
N ARG A 196 -16.86 4.75 -16.97
CA ARG A 196 -15.60 4.49 -17.69
C ARG A 196 -15.11 3.05 -17.60
N PHE A 197 -15.42 2.33 -16.51
CA PHE A 197 -15.01 0.93 -16.41
C PHE A 197 -15.89 0.06 -17.30
N PRO A 198 -15.28 -0.84 -18.12
CA PRO A 198 -16.02 -1.70 -19.02
C PRO A 198 -16.95 -2.64 -18.26
N ARG A 199 -18.11 -2.88 -18.86
CA ARG A 199 -19.09 -3.86 -18.39
C ARG A 199 -18.67 -5.24 -18.90
N GLY A 200 -18.88 -6.27 -18.09
CA GLY A 200 -18.71 -7.67 -18.54
C GLY A 200 -17.29 -8.22 -18.44
N LEU A 201 -16.29 -7.48 -17.91
CA LEU A 201 -14.95 -8.04 -17.70
C LEU A 201 -14.92 -9.19 -16.66
N GLY A 202 -15.95 -9.33 -15.82
CA GLY A 202 -16.15 -10.51 -14.96
C GLY A 202 -17.05 -11.57 -15.60
N ASP A 203 -17.63 -11.31 -16.78
CA ASP A 203 -18.56 -12.25 -17.45
C ASP A 203 -17.85 -13.26 -18.36
N SER A 204 -16.56 -13.09 -18.59
CA SER A 204 -15.71 -14.02 -19.37
C SER A 204 -15.39 -15.33 -18.63
N LEU A 205 -15.64 -15.39 -17.32
CA LEU A 205 -15.59 -16.65 -16.59
C LEU A 205 -16.82 -17.48 -16.94
N SER A 206 -16.62 -18.77 -17.25
CA SER A 206 -17.70 -19.72 -17.48
C SER A 206 -18.69 -19.74 -16.30
N LYS A 207 -19.95 -20.10 -16.53
CA LYS A 207 -20.95 -20.25 -15.42
C LYS A 207 -20.44 -21.18 -14.31
N GLU A 208 -19.60 -22.14 -14.67
CA GLU A 208 -18.98 -23.07 -13.72
C GLU A 208 -17.89 -22.39 -12.87
N GLU A 209 -17.11 -21.48 -13.44
CA GLU A 209 -16.13 -20.68 -12.67
C GLU A 209 -16.78 -19.61 -11.78
N LYS A 210 -17.95 -19.07 -12.15
CA LYS A 210 -18.75 -18.17 -11.30
C LYS A 210 -19.41 -18.88 -10.12
N ASN A 211 -19.64 -20.19 -10.21
CA ASN A 211 -20.23 -21.00 -9.14
C ASN A 211 -19.17 -21.49 -8.14
N THR A 212 -17.91 -20.98 -8.25
CA THR A 212 -16.88 -21.23 -7.23
C THR A 212 -17.34 -20.59 -5.93
N SER A 213 -17.66 -21.42 -4.95
CA SER A 213 -17.98 -20.96 -3.59
C SER A 213 -16.83 -20.13 -3.05
N ILE A 214 -17.13 -18.90 -2.61
CA ILE A 214 -16.15 -18.07 -1.91
C ILE A 214 -15.71 -18.82 -0.66
N ASP A 215 -14.44 -19.00 -0.48
CA ASP A 215 -13.88 -19.66 0.70
C ASP A 215 -13.92 -18.73 1.91
N PHE A 216 -15.10 -18.62 2.53
CA PHE A 216 -15.28 -17.83 3.75
C PHE A 216 -14.44 -18.34 4.92
N ILE A 217 -14.21 -19.66 4.99
CA ILE A 217 -13.44 -20.27 6.08
C ILE A 217 -11.97 -19.87 5.97
N GLY A 218 -11.38 -19.97 4.77
CA GLY A 218 -10.03 -19.49 4.52
C GLY A 218 -9.87 -17.99 4.81
N ILE A 219 -10.82 -17.16 4.37
CA ILE A 219 -10.81 -15.72 4.65
C ILE A 219 -10.84 -15.44 6.16
N ILE A 220 -11.67 -16.16 6.93
CA ILE A 220 -11.78 -15.98 8.39
C ILE A 220 -10.46 -16.36 9.07
N PHE A 221 -9.88 -17.53 8.78
CA PHE A 221 -8.61 -17.95 9.38
C PHE A 221 -7.44 -17.04 8.97
N PHE A 222 -7.41 -16.59 7.72
CA PHE A 222 -6.46 -15.58 7.26
C PHE A 222 -6.60 -14.27 8.05
N GLY A 223 -7.85 -13.79 8.22
CA GLY A 223 -8.14 -12.61 9.01
C GLY A 223 -7.70 -12.74 10.45
N ILE A 224 -8.03 -13.85 11.13
CA ILE A 224 -7.61 -14.13 12.52
C ILE A 224 -6.09 -14.14 12.61
N THR A 225 -5.41 -14.82 11.68
CA THR A 225 -3.93 -14.89 11.63
C THR A 225 -3.33 -13.49 11.55
N LEU A 226 -3.79 -12.67 10.60
CA LEU A 226 -3.26 -11.32 10.44
C LEU A 226 -3.59 -10.42 11.62
N ILE A 227 -4.84 -10.40 12.10
CA ILE A 227 -5.26 -9.56 13.23
C ILE A 227 -4.42 -9.90 14.45
N SER A 228 -4.32 -11.18 14.81
CA SER A 228 -3.59 -11.61 16.00
C SER A 228 -2.10 -11.32 15.90
N ALA A 229 -1.48 -11.56 14.73
CA ALA A 229 -0.08 -11.25 14.49
C ALA A 229 0.18 -9.74 14.58
N LEU A 230 -0.68 -8.92 13.98
CA LEU A 230 -0.53 -7.47 13.96
C LEU A 230 -0.77 -6.84 15.34
N LEU A 231 -1.77 -7.33 16.10
CA LEU A 231 -2.01 -6.87 17.48
C LEU A 231 -0.83 -7.22 18.39
N PHE A 232 -0.25 -8.41 18.26
CA PHE A 232 0.96 -8.78 18.98
C PHE A 232 2.13 -7.83 18.62
N LEU A 233 2.35 -7.56 17.34
CA LEU A 233 3.42 -6.68 16.88
C LEU A 233 3.26 -5.23 17.37
N MET A 234 2.03 -4.76 17.54
CA MET A 234 1.75 -3.42 18.07
C MET A 234 2.06 -3.29 19.58
N SER A 235 1.98 -4.37 20.32
CA SER A 235 2.25 -4.40 21.76
C SER A 235 2.92 -5.72 22.18
N PRO A 236 4.22 -5.91 21.85
CA PRO A 236 4.92 -7.17 22.09
C PRO A 236 5.29 -7.28 23.58
N ASN A 237 4.38 -7.82 24.38
CA ASN A 237 4.53 -8.05 25.81
C ASN A 237 4.22 -9.52 26.13
N TRP A 238 4.77 -10.02 27.26
CA TRP A 238 4.47 -11.36 27.76
C TRP A 238 2.96 -11.62 27.93
N HIS A 239 2.21 -10.61 28.37
CA HIS A 239 0.75 -10.70 28.53
C HIS A 239 0.02 -10.90 27.20
N ASN A 240 0.62 -10.52 26.07
CA ASN A 240 0.05 -10.61 24.74
C ASN A 240 0.55 -11.83 23.93
N VAL A 241 1.38 -12.70 24.53
CA VAL A 241 1.91 -13.91 23.84
C VAL A 241 0.79 -14.83 23.33
N TYR A 242 -0.37 -14.83 23.99
CA TYR A 242 -1.54 -15.56 23.51
C TYR A 242 -1.96 -15.14 22.09
N LEU A 243 -1.77 -13.87 21.70
CA LEU A 243 -2.05 -13.41 20.33
C LEU A 243 -1.09 -14.05 19.31
N LEU A 244 0.18 -14.21 19.67
CA LEU A 244 1.15 -14.90 18.82
C LEU A 244 0.79 -16.38 18.67
N ILE A 245 0.36 -17.03 19.77
CA ILE A 245 -0.09 -18.43 19.74
C ILE A 245 -1.34 -18.56 18.83
N ILE A 246 -2.31 -17.66 18.97
CA ILE A 246 -3.51 -17.64 18.11
C ILE A 246 -3.09 -17.44 16.63
N ALA A 247 -2.17 -16.52 16.34
CA ALA A 247 -1.68 -16.28 14.99
C ALA A 247 -1.03 -17.53 14.40
N ILE A 248 -0.19 -18.24 15.16
CA ILE A 248 0.47 -19.46 14.71
C ILE A 248 -0.56 -20.57 14.47
N ILE A 249 -1.45 -20.82 15.43
CA ILE A 249 -2.46 -21.89 15.32
C ILE A 249 -3.40 -21.62 14.15
N SER A 250 -3.95 -20.41 14.04
CA SER A 250 -4.85 -20.05 12.94
C SER A 250 -4.12 -20.08 11.58
N GLY A 251 -2.84 -19.69 11.53
CA GLY A 251 -2.02 -19.76 10.33
C GLY A 251 -1.74 -21.20 9.87
N VAL A 252 -1.50 -22.11 10.81
CA VAL A 252 -1.36 -23.54 10.51
C VAL A 252 -2.68 -24.14 10.00
N ILE A 253 -3.80 -23.81 10.67
CA ILE A 253 -5.14 -24.25 10.22
C ILE A 253 -5.44 -23.68 8.84
N PHE A 254 -5.22 -22.38 8.62
CA PHE A 254 -5.37 -21.72 7.32
C PHE A 254 -4.58 -22.44 6.23
N THR A 255 -3.28 -22.67 6.45
CA THR A 255 -2.40 -23.33 5.49
C THR A 255 -2.88 -24.76 5.19
N GLY A 256 -3.20 -25.54 6.23
CA GLY A 256 -3.69 -26.90 6.08
C GLY A 256 -5.03 -27.00 5.35
N PHE A 257 -5.92 -26.01 5.58
CA PHE A 257 -7.22 -25.93 4.94
C PHE A 257 -7.10 -25.53 3.45
N GLU A 258 -6.35 -24.47 3.15
CA GLU A 258 -6.10 -23.96 1.79
C GLU A 258 -5.41 -24.98 0.88
N LEU A 259 -4.52 -25.82 1.45
CA LEU A 259 -3.86 -26.89 0.71
C LEU A 259 -4.81 -28.06 0.37
N ARG A 260 -5.98 -28.17 0.99
CA ARG A 260 -6.93 -29.28 0.80
C ARG A 260 -8.14 -28.90 -0.05
N ILE A 261 -8.56 -27.65 -0.01
CA ILE A 261 -9.77 -27.20 -0.70
C ILE A 261 -9.55 -27.09 -2.21
N LYS A 262 -10.60 -27.35 -3.01
CA LYS A 262 -10.52 -27.27 -4.49
C LYS A 262 -10.41 -25.85 -5.01
N ASN A 263 -11.15 -24.90 -4.39
CA ASN A 263 -11.20 -23.50 -4.76
C ASN A 263 -10.73 -22.61 -3.60
N PRO A 264 -9.42 -22.60 -3.29
CA PRO A 264 -8.90 -21.85 -2.15
C PRO A 264 -9.07 -20.35 -2.32
N PHE A 265 -9.20 -19.63 -1.20
CA PHE A 265 -9.13 -18.17 -1.17
C PHE A 265 -7.77 -17.68 -1.70
N MET A 266 -6.71 -18.33 -1.26
CA MET A 266 -5.33 -18.09 -1.71
C MET A 266 -4.71 -19.40 -2.12
N ASP A 267 -4.45 -19.60 -3.40
CA ASP A 267 -3.86 -20.84 -3.87
C ASP A 267 -2.39 -20.98 -3.42
N LEU A 268 -2.20 -21.52 -2.21
CA LEU A 268 -0.88 -21.73 -1.62
C LEU A 268 -0.02 -22.74 -2.40
N ARG A 269 -0.63 -23.61 -3.21
CA ARG A 269 0.11 -24.56 -4.08
C ARG A 269 0.75 -23.79 -5.23
N LEU A 270 -0.02 -22.91 -5.88
CA LEU A 270 0.50 -22.03 -6.94
C LEU A 270 1.52 -21.02 -6.39
N LEU A 271 1.27 -20.49 -5.20
CA LEU A 271 2.23 -19.60 -4.52
C LEU A 271 3.52 -20.35 -4.17
N GLY A 272 3.43 -21.56 -3.60
CA GLY A 272 4.59 -22.40 -3.28
C GLY A 272 5.37 -22.83 -4.51
N GLY A 273 4.69 -23.00 -5.66
CA GLY A 273 5.30 -23.27 -6.96
C GLY A 273 5.89 -22.03 -7.64
N ASN A 274 5.52 -20.82 -7.19
CA ASN A 274 6.01 -19.56 -7.76
C ASN A 274 6.97 -18.85 -6.81
N THR A 275 8.13 -19.45 -6.59
CA THR A 275 9.20 -18.88 -5.74
C THR A 275 9.55 -17.44 -6.11
N PRO A 276 9.64 -17.02 -7.39
CA PRO A 276 9.86 -15.61 -7.75
C PRO A 276 8.84 -14.65 -7.17
N LEU A 277 7.56 -15.02 -7.19
CA LEU A 277 6.48 -14.18 -6.65
C LEU A 277 6.54 -14.09 -5.11
N LEU A 278 6.80 -15.21 -4.43
CA LEU A 278 7.01 -15.22 -2.97
C LEU A 278 8.18 -14.34 -2.56
N LEU A 279 9.30 -14.42 -3.27
CA LEU A 279 10.45 -13.55 -3.02
C LEU A 279 10.11 -12.09 -3.27
N THR A 280 9.24 -11.77 -4.23
CA THR A 280 8.78 -10.38 -4.46
C THR A 280 7.93 -9.87 -3.31
N TYR A 281 7.04 -10.69 -2.74
CA TYR A 281 6.29 -10.33 -1.52
C TYR A 281 7.22 -10.11 -0.32
N THR A 282 8.19 -10.99 -0.12
CA THR A 282 9.20 -10.85 0.94
C THR A 282 10.00 -9.57 0.76
N ARG A 283 10.45 -9.24 -0.46
CA ARG A 283 11.13 -7.97 -0.77
C ARG A 283 10.24 -6.77 -0.49
N GLY A 284 8.94 -6.86 -0.84
CA GLY A 284 7.94 -5.85 -0.52
C GLY A 284 7.82 -5.59 0.98
N LEU A 285 7.73 -6.66 1.79
CA LEU A 285 7.70 -6.58 3.25
C LEU A 285 8.98 -5.96 3.80
N LEU A 286 10.16 -6.48 3.43
CA LEU A 286 11.44 -6.03 3.95
C LEU A 286 11.72 -4.56 3.59
N SER A 287 11.51 -4.16 2.33
CA SER A 287 11.69 -2.78 1.88
C SER A 287 10.71 -1.82 2.56
N ALA A 288 9.47 -2.23 2.77
CA ALA A 288 8.47 -1.45 3.49
C ALA A 288 8.85 -1.30 4.98
N THR A 289 9.33 -2.38 5.63
CA THR A 289 9.80 -2.30 7.03
C THR A 289 10.86 -1.23 7.19
N VAL A 290 11.88 -1.19 6.33
CA VAL A 290 12.94 -0.18 6.40
C VAL A 290 12.38 1.22 6.08
N SER A 291 11.53 1.34 5.06
CA SER A 291 10.96 2.63 4.65
C SER A 291 10.09 3.25 5.74
N TYR A 292 9.25 2.47 6.38
CA TYR A 292 8.39 2.97 7.47
C TYR A 292 9.16 3.14 8.79
N SER A 293 10.19 2.32 9.05
CA SER A 293 11.08 2.53 10.19
C SER A 293 11.81 3.87 10.09
N PHE A 294 12.31 4.21 8.90
CA PHE A 294 12.87 5.52 8.63
C PHE A 294 11.81 6.62 8.82
N LEU A 295 10.68 6.51 8.12
CA LEU A 295 9.67 7.56 8.13
C LEU A 295 9.20 7.88 9.56
N TYR A 296 8.80 6.88 10.32
CA TYR A 296 8.28 7.08 11.68
C TYR A 296 9.40 7.40 12.68
N GLY A 297 10.51 6.65 12.65
CA GLY A 297 11.59 6.81 13.59
C GLY A 297 12.33 8.14 13.41
N TYR A 298 12.59 8.52 12.16
CA TYR A 298 13.24 9.78 11.85
C TYR A 298 12.35 10.98 12.20
N THR A 299 11.06 10.93 11.86
CA THR A 299 10.10 11.98 12.20
C THR A 299 9.99 12.15 13.71
N GLN A 300 9.81 11.06 14.45
CA GLN A 300 9.73 11.09 15.91
C GLN A 300 11.01 11.64 16.53
N TRP A 301 12.17 11.29 16.02
CA TRP A 301 13.45 11.83 16.48
C TRP A 301 13.60 13.32 16.16
N LEU A 302 13.15 13.79 14.99
CA LEU A 302 13.15 15.22 14.64
C LEU A 302 12.29 16.03 15.62
N GLU A 303 11.13 15.53 15.99
CA GLU A 303 10.18 16.21 16.87
C GLU A 303 10.61 16.13 18.33
N THR A 304 10.85 14.93 18.84
CA THR A 304 11.14 14.74 20.28
C THR A 304 12.63 14.82 20.61
N GLY A 305 13.52 14.36 19.72
CA GLY A 305 14.96 14.37 19.89
C GLY A 305 15.62 15.69 19.57
N ARG A 306 15.16 16.38 18.52
CA ARG A 306 15.67 17.69 18.09
C ARG A 306 14.79 18.86 18.54
N GLY A 307 13.57 18.60 19.05
CA GLY A 307 12.64 19.62 19.46
C GLY A 307 12.07 20.44 18.28
N LEU A 308 12.06 19.90 17.07
CA LEU A 308 11.48 20.58 15.92
C LEU A 308 9.95 20.49 15.97
N SER A 309 9.29 21.55 15.53
CA SER A 309 7.83 21.49 15.38
C SER A 309 7.43 20.45 14.30
N PRO A 310 6.21 19.90 14.36
CA PRO A 310 5.71 18.97 13.33
C PRO A 310 5.79 19.54 11.92
N SER A 311 5.56 20.85 11.76
CA SER A 311 5.67 21.54 10.47
C SER A 311 7.12 21.53 9.93
N HIS A 312 8.11 21.84 10.77
CA HIS A 312 9.52 21.80 10.37
C HIS A 312 10.00 20.37 10.09
N SER A 313 9.56 19.40 10.88
CA SER A 313 9.83 17.98 10.65
C SER A 313 9.25 17.51 9.30
N GLY A 314 8.02 17.91 8.98
CA GLY A 314 7.41 17.67 7.69
C GLY A 314 8.16 18.30 6.52
N LEU A 315 8.63 19.55 6.67
CA LEU A 315 9.44 20.23 5.65
C LEU A 315 10.77 19.52 5.39
N LEU A 316 11.42 18.96 6.41
CA LEU A 316 12.65 18.17 6.26
C LEU A 316 12.42 16.85 5.51
N LEU A 317 11.21 16.33 5.51
CA LEU A 317 10.84 15.13 4.74
C LEU A 317 10.47 15.42 3.28
N LEU A 318 10.09 16.67 2.94
CA LEU A 318 9.72 17.02 1.55
C LEU A 318 10.78 16.63 0.52
N PRO A 319 12.10 16.84 0.73
CA PRO A 319 13.14 16.41 -0.20
C PRO A 319 13.12 14.91 -0.49
N MET A 320 12.82 14.07 0.52
CA MET A 320 12.67 12.61 0.33
C MET A 320 11.58 12.29 -0.69
N PHE A 321 10.42 12.88 -0.50
CA PHE A 321 9.28 12.61 -1.36
C PHE A 321 9.47 13.19 -2.77
N LEU A 322 10.00 14.40 -2.90
CA LEU A 322 10.32 15.01 -4.18
C LEU A 322 11.33 14.14 -4.96
N THR A 323 12.38 13.68 -4.29
CA THR A 323 13.35 12.75 -4.88
C THR A 323 12.66 11.47 -5.32
N SER A 324 11.80 10.89 -4.49
CA SER A 324 11.04 9.68 -4.81
C SER A 324 10.19 9.85 -6.09
N ILE A 325 9.50 10.99 -6.24
CA ILE A 325 8.70 11.30 -7.44
C ILE A 325 9.60 11.42 -8.68
N ILE A 326 10.70 12.19 -8.58
CA ILE A 326 11.64 12.39 -9.68
C ILE A 326 12.22 11.05 -10.13
N ILE A 327 12.69 10.24 -9.19
CA ILE A 327 13.27 8.93 -9.46
C ILE A 327 12.23 7.96 -10.05
N SER A 328 11.01 7.92 -9.52
CA SER A 328 9.93 7.11 -10.11
C SER A 328 9.62 7.51 -11.54
N LYS A 329 9.60 8.82 -11.83
CA LYS A 329 9.35 9.34 -13.18
C LYS A 329 10.49 9.01 -14.16
N THR A 330 11.73 9.20 -13.74
CA THR A 330 12.92 8.98 -14.60
C THR A 330 13.19 7.51 -14.85
N THR A 331 13.01 6.67 -13.82
CA THR A 331 13.29 5.23 -13.93
C THR A 331 12.06 4.41 -14.32
N GLY A 332 10.86 4.99 -14.25
CA GLY A 332 9.59 4.27 -14.40
C GLY A 332 9.48 3.49 -15.71
N LYS A 333 9.90 4.08 -16.81
CA LYS A 333 9.85 3.48 -18.15
C LYS A 333 10.90 2.39 -18.41
N ASN A 334 11.94 2.31 -17.58
CA ASN A 334 12.99 1.32 -17.75
C ASN A 334 12.52 -0.05 -17.23
N PRO A 335 12.53 -1.13 -18.03
CA PRO A 335 12.07 -2.46 -17.63
C PRO A 335 13.05 -3.21 -16.73
N ALA A 336 14.24 -2.68 -16.42
CA ALA A 336 15.30 -3.35 -15.66
C ALA A 336 14.94 -3.51 -14.16
N ILE A 337 13.97 -4.37 -13.83
CA ILE A 337 13.47 -4.58 -12.47
C ILE A 337 14.60 -4.99 -11.52
N HIS A 338 15.44 -5.94 -11.91
CA HIS A 338 16.51 -6.46 -11.08
C HIS A 338 17.53 -5.36 -10.69
N MET A 339 17.98 -4.55 -11.66
CA MET A 339 18.89 -3.44 -11.39
C MET A 339 18.28 -2.39 -10.47
N LYS A 340 16.98 -2.09 -10.63
CA LYS A 340 16.24 -1.20 -9.73
C LYS A 340 16.24 -1.69 -8.30
N LEU A 341 15.99 -2.99 -8.10
CA LEU A 341 15.99 -3.60 -6.77
C LEU A 341 17.40 -3.54 -6.14
N ILE A 342 18.46 -3.84 -6.90
CA ILE A 342 19.84 -3.77 -6.40
C ILE A 342 20.19 -2.34 -5.99
N VAL A 343 20.04 -1.37 -6.90
CA VAL A 343 20.38 0.04 -6.64
C VAL A 343 19.56 0.57 -5.47
N GLY A 344 18.24 0.32 -5.46
CA GLY A 344 17.36 0.75 -4.38
C GLY A 344 17.76 0.18 -3.02
N SER A 345 18.09 -1.11 -2.94
CA SER A 345 18.50 -1.74 -1.69
C SER A 345 19.85 -1.27 -1.17
N ILE A 346 20.81 -1.05 -2.06
CA ILE A 346 22.14 -0.52 -1.69
C ILE A 346 22.01 0.92 -1.17
N VAL A 347 21.26 1.77 -1.88
CA VAL A 347 21.06 3.17 -1.45
C VAL A 347 20.27 3.21 -0.14
N GLN A 348 19.30 2.31 0.05
CA GLN A 348 18.55 2.18 1.31
C GLN A 348 19.47 1.81 2.48
N PHE A 349 20.39 0.87 2.25
CA PHE A 349 21.42 0.48 3.23
C PHE A 349 22.35 1.65 3.57
N ILE A 350 22.84 2.39 2.56
CA ILE A 350 23.70 3.57 2.76
C ILE A 350 22.97 4.65 3.56
N ALA A 351 21.72 4.96 3.19
CA ALA A 351 20.94 5.98 3.88
C ALA A 351 20.67 5.63 5.35
N MET A 352 20.40 4.34 5.65
CA MET A 352 20.25 3.87 7.01
C MET A 352 21.56 3.87 7.79
N SER A 353 22.71 3.60 7.14
CA SER A 353 24.03 3.68 7.76
C SER A 353 24.35 5.12 8.19
N LEU A 354 23.95 6.11 7.41
CA LEU A 354 24.14 7.52 7.76
C LEU A 354 23.39 7.93 9.03
N LEU A 355 22.24 7.29 9.34
CA LEU A 355 21.51 7.55 10.59
C LEU A 355 22.35 7.21 11.84
N LEU A 356 23.30 6.28 11.75
CA LEU A 356 24.18 5.93 12.89
C LEU A 356 25.12 7.07 13.29
N PHE A 357 25.39 7.99 12.37
CA PHE A 357 26.21 9.17 12.63
C PHE A 357 25.39 10.41 13.00
N THR A 358 24.07 10.28 13.06
CA THR A 358 23.17 11.36 13.41
C THR A 358 23.20 11.60 14.92
N ASN A 359 23.31 12.86 15.34
CA ASN A 359 23.28 13.27 16.73
C ASN A 359 22.47 14.56 16.89
N HIS A 360 22.27 15.00 18.13
CA HIS A 360 21.50 16.19 18.43
C HIS A 360 22.06 17.47 17.77
N SER A 361 23.35 17.56 17.52
CA SER A 361 24.04 18.71 16.91
C SER A 361 24.22 18.59 15.40
N SER A 362 23.74 17.52 14.76
CA SER A 362 23.86 17.31 13.32
C SER A 362 23.27 18.49 12.53
N SER A 363 23.98 18.96 11.48
CA SER A 363 23.51 20.08 10.67
C SER A 363 22.21 19.76 9.94
N LEU A 364 21.37 20.76 9.69
CA LEU A 364 20.15 20.59 8.90
C LEU A 364 20.45 20.08 7.48
N ILE A 365 21.56 20.53 6.90
CA ILE A 365 22.01 20.06 5.55
C ILE A 365 22.23 18.56 5.58
N TYR A 366 22.91 18.03 6.60
CA TYR A 366 23.13 16.60 6.76
C TYR A 366 21.81 15.81 6.84
N LEU A 367 20.84 16.32 7.59
CA LEU A 367 19.52 15.71 7.74
C LEU A 367 18.74 15.71 6.41
N VAL A 368 18.81 16.81 5.65
CA VAL A 368 18.21 16.90 4.31
C VAL A 368 18.89 15.93 3.33
N VAL A 369 20.21 15.78 3.38
CA VAL A 369 20.93 14.81 2.53
C VAL A 369 20.47 13.38 2.80
N ILE A 370 20.30 12.99 4.06
CA ILE A 370 19.75 11.67 4.41
C ILE A 370 18.36 11.51 3.82
N ALA A 371 17.49 12.51 3.95
CA ALA A 371 16.13 12.47 3.40
C ALA A 371 16.14 12.32 1.86
N ILE A 372 16.98 13.08 1.15
CA ILE A 372 17.17 12.96 -0.31
C ILE A 372 17.61 11.55 -0.68
N LEU A 373 18.65 11.04 -0.03
CA LEU A 373 19.16 9.69 -0.29
C LEU A 373 18.08 8.62 -0.06
N PHE A 374 17.27 8.78 0.99
CA PHE A 374 16.19 7.84 1.27
C PHE A 374 15.03 7.93 0.27
N GLY A 375 14.86 9.06 -0.39
CA GLY A 375 13.91 9.24 -1.49
C GLY A 375 14.19 8.34 -2.69
N ILE A 376 15.44 8.00 -2.96
CA ILE A 376 15.83 7.13 -4.09
C ILE A 376 15.23 5.72 -3.94
N PRO A 377 15.49 4.95 -2.86
CA PRO A 377 14.89 3.64 -2.68
C PRO A 377 13.36 3.69 -2.60
N GLN A 378 12.79 4.72 -1.98
CA GLN A 378 11.34 4.90 -1.92
C GLN A 378 10.69 4.97 -3.31
N GLY A 379 11.33 5.65 -4.27
CA GLY A 379 10.86 5.74 -5.65
C GLY A 379 11.09 4.47 -6.46
N ILE A 380 12.22 3.80 -6.27
CA ILE A 380 12.63 2.66 -7.08
C ILE A 380 11.99 1.35 -6.59
N LEU A 381 12.11 1.02 -5.29
CA LEU A 381 11.75 -0.30 -4.77
C LEU A 381 10.26 -0.58 -4.85
N ASN A 382 9.43 0.42 -4.52
CA ASN A 382 7.98 0.27 -4.60
C ASN A 382 7.54 -0.04 -6.03
N LEU A 383 8.03 0.74 -7.01
CA LEU A 383 7.70 0.54 -8.42
C LEU A 383 8.27 -0.79 -8.96
N ALA A 384 9.49 -1.16 -8.57
CA ALA A 384 10.09 -2.41 -9.00
C ALA A 384 9.32 -3.64 -8.49
N ASN A 385 8.87 -3.63 -7.22
CA ASN A 385 8.07 -4.71 -6.67
C ASN A 385 6.68 -4.80 -7.32
N GLN A 386 6.03 -3.66 -7.62
CA GLN A 386 4.75 -3.64 -8.35
C GLN A 386 4.90 -4.21 -9.76
N ASN A 387 5.95 -3.81 -10.49
CA ASN A 387 6.26 -4.35 -11.81
C ASN A 387 6.58 -5.85 -11.74
N ALA A 388 7.36 -6.29 -10.72
CA ALA A 388 7.68 -7.71 -10.56
C ALA A 388 6.41 -8.55 -10.37
N VAL A 389 5.47 -8.14 -9.52
CA VAL A 389 4.18 -8.82 -9.36
C VAL A 389 3.41 -8.86 -10.66
N TYR A 390 3.35 -7.75 -11.40
CA TYR A 390 2.64 -7.68 -12.67
C TYR A 390 3.13 -8.74 -13.68
N PHE A 391 4.44 -8.97 -13.76
CA PHE A 391 5.03 -9.94 -14.69
C PHE A 391 5.07 -11.39 -14.15
N GLN A 392 5.10 -11.58 -12.83
CA GLN A 392 5.23 -12.90 -12.21
C GLN A 392 3.89 -13.56 -11.87
N ALA A 393 2.84 -12.78 -11.67
CA ALA A 393 1.52 -13.28 -11.34
C ALA A 393 0.82 -13.88 -12.58
N ALA A 394 0.01 -14.92 -12.37
CA ALA A 394 -0.87 -15.45 -13.40
C ALA A 394 -1.96 -14.40 -13.76
N SER A 395 -2.30 -14.28 -15.05
CA SER A 395 -3.30 -13.33 -15.54
C SER A 395 -4.65 -13.43 -14.81
N LYS A 396 -5.10 -14.64 -14.49
CA LYS A 396 -6.35 -14.90 -13.77
C LYS A 396 -6.34 -14.54 -12.30
N GLN A 397 -5.16 -14.25 -11.71
CA GLN A 397 -4.98 -13.99 -10.28
C GLN A 397 -4.23 -12.66 -10.02
N ILE A 398 -4.23 -11.76 -10.98
CA ILE A 398 -3.46 -10.51 -10.86
C ILE A 398 -4.00 -9.60 -9.76
N GLY A 399 -5.33 -9.56 -9.58
CA GLY A 399 -5.96 -8.77 -8.52
C GLY A 399 -5.60 -9.29 -7.13
N ALA A 400 -5.71 -10.59 -6.91
CA ALA A 400 -5.30 -11.25 -5.65
C ALA A 400 -3.81 -11.06 -5.37
N SER A 401 -2.96 -11.25 -6.39
CA SER A 401 -1.50 -11.09 -6.26
C SER A 401 -1.09 -9.66 -5.93
N ALA A 402 -1.73 -8.67 -6.55
CA ALA A 402 -1.51 -7.25 -6.26
C ALA A 402 -1.98 -6.88 -4.85
N GLY A 403 -3.15 -7.40 -4.43
CA GLY A 403 -3.65 -7.23 -3.08
C GLY A 403 -2.71 -7.82 -2.04
N LEU A 404 -2.19 -9.02 -2.29
CA LEU A 404 -1.26 -9.68 -1.38
C LEU A 404 0.08 -8.92 -1.24
N LEU A 405 0.62 -8.36 -2.32
CA LEU A 405 1.79 -7.47 -2.22
C LEU A 405 1.53 -6.33 -1.22
N ARG A 406 0.37 -5.70 -1.30
CA ARG A 406 0.01 -4.61 -0.38
C ARG A 406 -0.10 -5.09 1.06
N THR A 407 -0.67 -6.27 1.29
CA THR A 407 -0.72 -6.88 2.62
C THR A 407 0.67 -7.06 3.21
N PHE A 408 1.62 -7.62 2.46
CA PHE A 408 3.00 -7.78 2.89
C PHE A 408 3.67 -6.43 3.19
N MET A 409 3.41 -5.40 2.39
CA MET A 409 3.93 -4.04 2.66
C MET A 409 3.33 -3.45 3.95
N TYR A 410 2.04 -3.64 4.23
CA TYR A 410 1.43 -3.18 5.49
C TYR A 410 1.93 -3.95 6.70
N MET A 411 2.18 -5.25 6.57
CA MET A 411 2.87 -6.02 7.61
C MET A 411 4.26 -5.44 7.89
N GLY A 412 5.00 -5.06 6.84
CA GLY A 412 6.29 -4.36 6.98
C GLY A 412 6.16 -3.04 7.73
N ALA A 413 5.16 -2.23 7.42
CA ALA A 413 4.88 -0.97 8.13
C ALA A 413 4.59 -1.20 9.63
N MET A 414 3.87 -2.26 9.96
CA MET A 414 3.56 -2.61 11.34
C MET A 414 4.78 -3.14 12.11
N LEU A 415 5.61 -3.96 11.47
CA LEU A 415 6.90 -4.38 12.02
C LEU A 415 7.77 -3.16 12.35
N ALA A 416 7.83 -2.19 11.43
CA ALA A 416 8.56 -0.94 11.63
C ALA A 416 8.00 -0.14 12.81
N SER A 417 6.68 -0.02 12.90
CA SER A 417 6.01 0.70 13.99
C SER A 417 6.29 0.05 15.36
N ALA A 418 6.20 -1.27 15.43
CA ALA A 418 6.50 -2.04 16.64
C ALA A 418 7.97 -1.87 17.07
N ALA A 419 8.91 -2.00 16.10
CA ALA A 419 10.34 -1.83 16.37
C ALA A 419 10.66 -0.41 16.85
N ASN A 420 10.11 0.62 16.19
CA ASN A 420 10.30 2.01 16.62
C ASN A 420 9.68 2.26 17.99
N GLY A 421 8.52 1.70 18.29
CA GLY A 421 7.90 1.79 19.62
C GLY A 421 8.75 1.16 20.72
N LEU A 422 9.53 0.12 20.41
CA LEU A 422 10.46 -0.50 21.37
C LEU A 422 11.73 0.34 21.56
N PHE A 423 12.28 0.89 20.47
CA PHE A 423 13.59 1.54 20.49
C PHE A 423 13.53 3.02 20.88
N LEU A 424 12.45 3.74 20.55
CA LEU A 424 12.31 5.19 20.78
C LEU A 424 11.61 5.52 22.11
N LYS A 425 11.76 4.67 23.14
CA LYS A 425 11.25 4.96 24.49
C LYS A 425 12.02 6.10 25.15
N SER A 426 11.31 7.01 25.70
CA SER A 426 11.42 8.35 26.31
C SER A 426 12.76 8.98 26.75
N GLU A 427 13.87 8.31 26.98
CA GLU A 427 15.06 8.98 27.58
C GLU A 427 16.36 8.94 26.76
N ALA A 428 16.42 8.17 25.69
CA ALA A 428 17.63 8.07 24.86
C ALA A 428 17.28 8.12 23.36
N ILE A 429 16.56 9.16 22.95
CA ILE A 429 15.93 9.23 21.62
C ILE A 429 16.95 9.07 20.48
N THR A 430 18.15 9.66 20.59
CA THR A 430 19.21 9.46 19.57
C THR A 430 19.75 8.03 19.58
N LYS A 431 19.94 7.41 20.74
CA LYS A 431 20.31 5.99 20.84
C LYS A 431 19.20 5.08 20.30
N GLY A 432 17.95 5.43 20.57
CA GLY A 432 16.80 4.73 20.02
C GLY A 432 16.74 4.78 18.50
N LEU A 433 17.04 5.93 17.91
CA LEU A 433 17.18 6.09 16.45
C LEU A 433 18.30 5.20 15.90
N HIS A 434 19.45 5.12 16.59
CA HIS A 434 20.55 4.24 16.20
C HIS A 434 20.17 2.75 16.28
N TYR A 435 19.43 2.31 17.33
CA TYR A 435 18.92 0.94 17.39
C TYR A 435 17.92 0.63 16.27
N ALA A 436 17.02 1.57 15.95
CA ALA A 436 16.11 1.43 14.81
C ALA A 436 16.88 1.37 13.47
N ALA A 437 17.96 2.14 13.35
CA ALA A 437 18.84 2.09 12.18
C ALA A 437 19.57 0.74 12.07
N ILE A 438 20.13 0.22 13.16
CA ILE A 438 20.80 -1.11 13.18
C ILE A 438 19.80 -2.21 12.81
N PHE A 439 18.61 -2.22 13.40
CA PHE A 439 17.53 -3.15 13.02
C PHE A 439 17.25 -3.08 11.53
N SER A 440 17.09 -1.86 10.99
CA SER A 440 16.81 -1.64 9.58
C SER A 440 17.97 -2.06 8.66
N LEU A 441 19.22 -1.91 9.10
CA LEU A 441 20.40 -2.40 8.38
C LEU A 441 20.43 -3.92 8.28
N VAL A 442 20.07 -4.64 9.35
CA VAL A 442 19.92 -6.10 9.31
C VAL A 442 18.85 -6.50 8.28
N ILE A 443 17.71 -5.81 8.29
CA ILE A 443 16.63 -6.04 7.28
C ILE A 443 17.13 -5.75 5.86
N CYS A 444 17.91 -4.67 5.64
CA CYS A 444 18.50 -4.36 4.34
C CYS A 444 19.46 -5.45 3.87
N LEU A 445 20.27 -6.03 4.76
CA LEU A 445 21.16 -7.15 4.41
C LEU A 445 20.35 -8.37 3.96
N ILE A 446 19.29 -8.71 4.69
CA ILE A 446 18.38 -9.80 4.28
C ILE A 446 17.75 -9.48 2.92
N LEU A 447 17.31 -8.23 2.70
CA LEU A 447 16.77 -7.80 1.42
C LEU A 447 17.79 -7.99 0.29
N ILE A 448 19.04 -7.58 0.48
CA ILE A 448 20.11 -7.73 -0.51
C ILE A 448 20.38 -9.23 -0.80
N ILE A 449 20.37 -10.08 0.22
CA ILE A 449 20.53 -11.54 0.03
C ILE A 449 19.43 -12.10 -0.89
N THR A 450 18.18 -11.63 -0.77
CA THR A 450 17.10 -12.07 -1.66
C THR A 450 17.30 -11.69 -3.13
N LEU A 451 18.22 -10.76 -3.44
CA LEU A 451 18.47 -10.30 -4.81
C LEU A 451 19.44 -11.21 -5.59
N PHE A 452 20.12 -12.15 -4.92
CA PHE A 452 20.92 -13.17 -5.61
C PHE A 452 20.06 -14.19 -6.39
N ASP A 453 18.74 -14.11 -6.28
CA ASP A 453 17.81 -14.89 -7.10
C ASP A 453 17.90 -14.50 -8.58
N ARG A 454 18.30 -15.45 -9.42
CA ARG A 454 18.47 -15.28 -10.88
C ARG A 454 17.14 -15.19 -11.64
N SER A 455 16.02 -15.49 -11.02
CA SER A 455 14.70 -15.47 -11.70
C SER A 455 14.32 -14.07 -12.20
N LEU A 456 14.71 -13.02 -11.46
CA LEU A 456 14.47 -11.61 -11.82
C LEU A 456 15.19 -11.17 -13.10
N SER A 457 16.36 -11.73 -13.38
CA SER A 457 17.13 -11.37 -14.58
C SER A 457 16.47 -11.87 -15.87
N LYS A 458 15.60 -12.88 -15.77
CA LYS A 458 14.85 -13.45 -16.90
C LYS A 458 13.60 -12.61 -17.24
N VAL A 459 13.01 -11.92 -16.25
CA VAL A 459 11.80 -11.12 -16.44
C VAL A 459 12.03 -9.93 -17.37
N GLY A 460 13.20 -9.25 -17.26
CA GLY A 460 13.54 -8.12 -18.14
C GLY A 460 14.05 -8.49 -19.53
N LYS A 461 14.60 -9.70 -19.72
CA LYS A 461 15.20 -10.11 -21.01
C LYS A 461 14.20 -10.63 -22.03
N LYS A 462 13.05 -11.13 -21.61
CA LYS A 462 12.00 -11.64 -22.52
C LYS A 462 11.40 -10.55 -23.40
N HIS A 463 11.60 -9.28 -23.04
CA HIS A 463 11.04 -8.11 -23.72
C HIS A 463 12.08 -7.25 -24.48
N MET A 464 13.37 -7.58 -24.42
CA MET A 464 14.39 -6.93 -25.25
C MET A 464 14.63 -7.65 -26.57
N ASN A 465 14.03 -8.81 -26.78
CA ASN A 465 14.22 -9.66 -27.99
C ASN A 465 12.94 -9.78 -28.83
N LEU A 466 11.96 -8.90 -28.65
CA LEU A 466 10.81 -8.67 -29.53
C LEU A 466 10.80 -7.22 -29.99
#